data_db3f89583e9d2c85e4880f847951d9e0
#
_entry.id   db3f89583e9d2c85e4880f847951d9e0
#
_cell.length_a   1.000
_cell.length_b   1.000
_cell.length_c   1.000
_cell.angle_alpha   90.00
_cell.angle_beta   90.00
_cell.angle_gamma   90.00
#
_symmetry.space_group_name_H-M   'P 1'
#
loop_
_entity.id
_entity.type
_entity.pdbx_description
1 polymer ?
#
loop_
_entity_poly.entity_id
_entity_poly.type
_entity_poly.pdbx_seq_one_letter_code
_entity_poly.pdbx_strand_id
1 'polypeptide(L)'
;MPALSSAFRRLAASNLAAQFSEQMALAAAPLVAVLALGASAAETGYLQTAQTLPFLLLSLPAGVLADRMSRRALMTAAECVRAASLLGLLALLATGGLNLGWLAALGFLGAVGTVAYNVAAPALVPRLVAPAGLASANRWLELARSTAFSAGPAAGGALVGWMGAPSAYVLATVLSLLAALLLAGLPHDTPGPAP
;
A
#
# COMPACT_ATOMS: atom_id res chain seq x y z
N MET A 1 17.31 15.05 -20.98
CA MET A 1 17.12 14.15 -19.84
C MET A 1 17.11 12.74 -20.38
N PRO A 2 17.88 11.78 -19.87
CA PRO A 2 17.81 10.40 -20.34
C PRO A 2 16.38 9.90 -20.13
N ALA A 3 15.82 9.28 -21.17
CA ALA A 3 14.47 8.73 -21.11
C ALA A 3 14.46 7.59 -20.08
N LEU A 4 13.62 7.72 -19.05
CA LEU A 4 13.43 6.67 -18.05
C LEU A 4 12.94 5.39 -18.73
N SER A 5 13.53 4.24 -18.36
CA SER A 5 13.21 2.95 -18.96
C SER A 5 11.71 2.60 -18.79
N SER A 6 11.19 1.76 -19.70
CA SER A 6 9.81 1.27 -19.59
C SER A 6 9.57 0.52 -18.28
N ALA A 7 10.58 -0.21 -17.79
CA ALA A 7 10.53 -0.90 -16.51
C ALA A 7 10.42 0.09 -15.34
N PHE A 8 11.19 1.18 -15.35
CA PHE A 8 11.06 2.21 -14.32
C PHE A 8 9.69 2.90 -14.36
N ARG A 9 9.14 3.20 -15.55
CA ARG A 9 7.79 3.77 -15.66
C ARG A 9 6.71 2.86 -15.06
N ARG A 10 6.82 1.55 -15.25
CA ARG A 10 5.94 0.56 -14.61
C ARG A 10 6.08 0.57 -13.09
N LEU A 11 7.31 0.64 -12.57
CA LEU A 11 7.56 0.76 -11.14
C LEU A 11 6.95 2.05 -10.58
N ALA A 12 7.15 3.19 -11.23
CA ALA A 12 6.61 4.48 -10.80
C ALA A 12 5.06 4.49 -10.80
N ALA A 13 4.44 3.91 -11.83
CA ALA A 13 2.98 3.77 -11.90
C ALA A 13 2.45 2.81 -10.81
N SER A 14 3.12 1.68 -10.58
CA SER A 14 2.80 0.78 -9.48
C SER A 14 2.92 1.49 -8.12
N ASN A 15 3.99 2.24 -7.90
CA ASN A 15 4.19 2.98 -6.67
C ASN A 15 3.08 4.02 -6.44
N LEU A 16 2.69 4.76 -7.47
CA LEU A 16 1.58 5.71 -7.37
C LEU A 16 0.27 5.01 -7.00
N ALA A 17 -0.07 3.92 -7.67
CA ALA A 17 -1.29 3.14 -7.39
C ALA A 17 -1.27 2.55 -5.97
N ALA A 18 -0.14 1.96 -5.55
CA ALA A 18 0.03 1.40 -4.22
C ALA A 18 -0.12 2.45 -3.11
N GLN A 19 0.52 3.61 -3.28
CA GLN A 19 0.45 4.71 -2.31
C GLN A 19 -0.96 5.31 -2.22
N PHE A 20 -1.67 5.47 -3.34
CA PHE A 20 -3.07 5.91 -3.31
C PHE A 20 -3.97 4.89 -2.64
N SER A 21 -3.83 3.59 -2.96
CA SER A 21 -4.57 2.50 -2.31
C SER A 21 -4.42 2.56 -0.79
N GLU A 22 -3.18 2.70 -0.32
CA GLU A 22 -2.86 2.80 1.11
C GLU A 22 -3.53 4.01 1.76
N GLN A 23 -3.31 5.22 1.20
CA GLN A 23 -3.80 6.45 1.81
C GLN A 23 -5.34 6.53 1.84
N MET A 24 -5.99 6.02 0.81
CA MET A 24 -7.45 5.93 0.77
C MET A 24 -8.00 4.93 1.81
N ALA A 25 -7.39 3.75 1.92
CA ALA A 25 -7.80 2.75 2.90
C ALA A 25 -7.60 3.24 4.35
N LEU A 26 -6.46 3.89 4.64
CA LEU A 26 -6.17 4.49 5.95
C LEU A 26 -7.17 5.59 6.32
N ALA A 27 -7.57 6.43 5.37
CA ALA A 27 -8.56 7.47 5.61
C ALA A 27 -9.98 6.91 5.75
N ALA A 28 -10.32 5.85 5.00
CA ALA A 28 -11.63 5.23 5.08
C ALA A 28 -11.87 4.48 6.40
N ALA A 29 -10.83 3.88 6.98
CA ALA A 29 -10.96 3.03 8.16
C ALA A 29 -11.62 3.73 9.37
N PRO A 30 -11.17 4.92 9.84
CA PRO A 30 -11.83 5.62 10.93
C PRO A 30 -13.24 6.08 10.57
N LEU A 31 -13.50 6.46 9.31
CA LEU A 31 -14.84 6.82 8.86
C LEU A 31 -15.80 5.63 8.92
N VAL A 32 -15.35 4.46 8.49
CA VAL A 32 -16.15 3.22 8.57
C VAL A 32 -16.36 2.81 10.04
N ALA A 33 -15.34 2.93 10.89
CA ALA A 33 -15.47 2.64 12.31
C ALA A 33 -16.56 3.50 12.96
N VAL A 34 -16.56 4.81 12.70
CA VAL A 34 -17.53 5.73 13.30
C VAL A 34 -18.89 5.61 12.63
N LEU A 35 -18.96 5.69 11.29
CA LEU A 35 -20.24 5.81 10.56
C LEU A 35 -20.98 4.48 10.42
N ALA A 36 -20.28 3.37 10.26
CA ALA A 36 -20.88 2.06 10.04
C ALA A 36 -20.94 1.21 11.31
N LEU A 37 -19.97 1.35 12.23
CA LEU A 37 -19.89 0.53 13.45
C LEU A 37 -20.22 1.29 14.73
N GLY A 38 -20.43 2.62 14.67
CA GLY A 38 -20.72 3.44 15.84
C GLY A 38 -19.57 3.53 16.84
N ALA A 39 -18.33 3.35 16.37
CA ALA A 39 -17.14 3.34 17.22
C ALA A 39 -16.94 4.68 17.94
N SER A 40 -16.54 4.60 19.20
CA SER A 40 -16.13 5.75 20.00
C SER A 40 -14.77 6.32 19.57
N ALA A 41 -14.44 7.51 20.05
CA ALA A 41 -13.13 8.11 19.79
C ALA A 41 -11.97 7.25 20.31
N ALA A 42 -12.13 6.59 21.47
CA ALA A 42 -11.13 5.70 22.03
C ALA A 42 -10.92 4.45 21.12
N GLU A 43 -12.00 3.82 20.67
CA GLU A 43 -11.94 2.68 19.77
C GLU A 43 -11.31 3.03 18.41
N THR A 44 -11.61 4.22 17.89
CA THR A 44 -10.96 4.73 16.67
C THR A 44 -9.46 4.94 16.89
N GLY A 45 -9.04 5.41 18.08
CA GLY A 45 -7.64 5.51 18.46
C GLY A 45 -6.94 4.15 18.50
N TYR A 46 -7.57 3.12 19.08
CA TYR A 46 -7.04 1.75 19.06
C TYR A 46 -6.92 1.20 17.63
N LEU A 47 -7.91 1.46 16.77
CA LEU A 47 -7.86 1.08 15.37
C LEU A 47 -6.64 1.68 14.65
N GLN A 48 -6.40 2.98 14.82
CA GLN A 48 -5.25 3.66 14.24
C GLN A 48 -3.93 3.13 14.77
N THR A 49 -3.86 2.83 16.06
CA THR A 49 -2.70 2.20 16.67
C THR A 49 -2.43 0.82 16.04
N ALA A 50 -3.45 -0.02 15.88
CA ALA A 50 -3.32 -1.33 15.26
C ALA A 50 -2.81 -1.23 13.82
N GLN A 51 -3.28 -0.25 13.03
CA GLN A 51 -2.86 -0.05 11.64
C GLN A 51 -1.46 0.54 11.50
N THR A 52 -0.95 1.25 12.49
CA THR A 52 0.42 1.81 12.47
C THR A 52 1.45 0.90 13.12
N LEU A 53 1.03 -0.03 13.97
CA LEU A 53 1.90 -0.95 14.69
C LEU A 53 2.84 -1.77 13.78
N PRO A 54 2.43 -2.28 12.58
CA PRO A 54 3.33 -2.97 11.67
C PRO A 54 4.55 -2.15 11.26
N PHE A 55 4.44 -0.85 11.11
CA PHE A 55 5.57 0.02 10.76
C PHE A 55 6.64 0.01 11.86
N LEU A 56 6.22 -0.01 13.12
CA LEU A 56 7.15 -0.08 14.25
C LEU A 56 7.79 -1.48 14.38
N LEU A 57 6.99 -2.52 14.27
CA LEU A 57 7.43 -3.89 14.55
C LEU A 57 8.20 -4.53 13.38
N LEU A 58 7.80 -4.22 12.14
CA LEU A 58 8.22 -4.97 10.96
C LEU A 58 9.20 -4.23 10.05
N SER A 59 9.51 -2.95 10.30
CA SER A 59 10.43 -2.20 9.44
C SER A 59 11.81 -2.85 9.34
N LEU A 60 12.38 -3.30 10.45
CA LEU A 60 13.68 -3.98 10.48
C LEU A 60 13.60 -5.40 9.87
N PRO A 61 12.66 -6.28 10.29
CA PRO A 61 12.49 -7.60 9.65
C PRO A 61 12.22 -7.53 8.15
N ALA A 62 11.41 -6.55 7.70
CA ALA A 62 11.13 -6.35 6.28
C ALA A 62 12.39 -5.96 5.49
N GLY A 63 13.31 -5.18 6.08
CA GLY A 63 14.61 -4.87 5.50
C GLY A 63 15.43 -6.12 5.24
N VAL A 64 15.57 -6.97 6.24
CA VAL A 64 16.28 -8.25 6.13
C VAL A 64 15.65 -9.16 5.06
N LEU A 65 14.31 -9.18 5.01
CA LEU A 65 13.59 -9.97 4.03
C LEU A 65 13.80 -9.44 2.60
N ALA A 66 13.79 -8.11 2.42
CA ALA A 66 14.05 -7.47 1.13
C ALA A 66 15.47 -7.71 0.60
N ASP A 67 16.45 -7.92 1.50
CA ASP A 67 17.81 -8.27 1.10
C ASP A 67 17.94 -9.73 0.67
N ARG A 68 17.14 -10.63 1.24
CA ARG A 68 17.19 -12.08 0.99
C ARG A 68 16.27 -12.55 -0.14
N MET A 69 15.29 -11.78 -0.54
CA MET A 69 14.31 -12.13 -1.55
C MET A 69 14.42 -11.25 -2.80
N SER A 70 13.81 -11.69 -3.89
CA SER A 70 13.53 -10.81 -5.04
C SER A 70 12.64 -9.65 -4.58
N ARG A 71 13.11 -8.43 -4.75
CA ARG A 71 12.38 -7.21 -4.38
C ARG A 71 11.06 -7.08 -5.12
N ARG A 72 11.07 -7.45 -6.40
CA ARG A 72 9.85 -7.54 -7.22
C ARG A 72 8.84 -8.52 -6.61
N ALA A 73 9.28 -9.74 -6.27
CA ALA A 73 8.39 -10.75 -5.69
C ALA A 73 7.83 -10.30 -4.35
N LEU A 74 8.66 -9.68 -3.49
CA LEU A 74 8.23 -9.14 -2.20
C LEU A 74 7.18 -8.04 -2.37
N MET A 75 7.40 -7.08 -3.29
CA MET A 75 6.44 -6.01 -3.57
C MET A 75 5.13 -6.56 -4.14
N THR A 76 5.21 -7.52 -5.06
CA THR A 76 4.00 -8.15 -5.63
C THR A 76 3.22 -8.90 -4.56
N ALA A 77 3.88 -9.69 -3.71
CA ALA A 77 3.24 -10.38 -2.59
C ALA A 77 2.62 -9.38 -1.60
N ALA A 78 3.29 -8.29 -1.30
CA ALA A 78 2.79 -7.22 -0.45
C ALA A 78 1.47 -6.62 -0.97
N GLU A 79 1.39 -6.33 -2.28
CA GLU A 79 0.16 -5.83 -2.91
C GLU A 79 -0.94 -6.89 -2.96
N CYS A 80 -0.61 -8.16 -3.17
CA CYS A 80 -1.58 -9.25 -3.08
C CYS A 80 -2.16 -9.40 -1.66
N VAL A 81 -1.33 -9.29 -0.63
CA VAL A 81 -1.77 -9.31 0.78
C VAL A 81 -2.68 -8.12 1.06
N ARG A 82 -2.32 -6.91 0.60
CA ARG A 82 -3.17 -5.72 0.75
C ARG A 82 -4.50 -5.89 0.02
N ALA A 83 -4.49 -6.32 -1.23
CA ALA A 83 -5.71 -6.56 -2.00
C ALA A 83 -6.61 -7.60 -1.32
N ALA A 84 -6.04 -8.69 -0.81
CA ALA A 84 -6.78 -9.72 -0.08
C ALA A 84 -7.41 -9.16 1.22
N SER A 85 -6.68 -8.33 1.98
CA SER A 85 -7.21 -7.69 3.19
C SER A 85 -8.36 -6.73 2.87
N LEU A 86 -8.25 -5.94 1.80
CA LEU A 86 -9.31 -5.03 1.35
C LEU A 86 -10.54 -5.79 0.82
N LEU A 87 -10.35 -6.87 0.08
CA LEU A 87 -11.43 -7.77 -0.34
C LEU A 87 -12.13 -8.41 0.87
N GLY A 88 -11.37 -8.81 1.88
CA GLY A 88 -11.92 -9.31 3.15
C GLY A 88 -12.79 -8.25 3.84
N LEU A 89 -12.35 -7.00 3.90
CA LEU A 89 -13.15 -5.89 4.43
C LEU A 89 -14.44 -5.67 3.63
N LEU A 90 -14.34 -5.70 2.29
CA LEU A 90 -15.53 -5.56 1.42
C LEU A 90 -16.51 -6.72 1.62
N ALA A 91 -16.03 -7.95 1.73
CA ALA A 91 -16.88 -9.12 1.97
C ALA A 91 -17.61 -9.01 3.32
N LEU A 92 -16.89 -8.60 4.37
CA LEU A 92 -17.50 -8.41 5.70
C LEU A 92 -18.48 -7.24 5.73
N LEU A 93 -18.21 -6.15 5.00
CA LEU A 93 -19.18 -5.06 4.82
C LEU A 93 -20.44 -5.53 4.11
N ALA A 94 -20.29 -6.28 3.02
CA ALA A 94 -21.42 -6.77 2.21
C ALA A 94 -22.30 -7.79 2.97
N THR A 95 -21.71 -8.58 3.84
CA THR A 95 -22.43 -9.59 4.66
C THR A 95 -22.93 -9.04 6.00
N GLY A 96 -22.61 -7.78 6.35
CA GLY A 96 -22.94 -7.21 7.66
C GLY A 96 -22.13 -7.82 8.82
N GLY A 97 -21.10 -8.61 8.52
CA GLY A 97 -20.24 -9.26 9.52
C GLY A 97 -19.05 -8.40 10.00
N LEU A 98 -18.90 -7.18 9.46
CA LEU A 98 -17.80 -6.31 9.85
C LEU A 98 -17.97 -5.83 11.30
N ASN A 99 -16.91 -5.93 12.07
CA ASN A 99 -16.79 -5.35 13.40
C ASN A 99 -15.41 -4.70 13.57
N LEU A 100 -15.19 -4.00 14.67
CA LEU A 100 -13.96 -3.27 14.91
C LEU A 100 -12.73 -4.18 14.95
N GLY A 101 -12.88 -5.41 15.49
CA GLY A 101 -11.78 -6.40 15.52
C GLY A 101 -11.35 -6.84 14.13
N TRP A 102 -12.29 -7.13 13.24
CA TRP A 102 -11.98 -7.46 11.83
C TRP A 102 -11.40 -6.27 11.08
N LEU A 103 -11.94 -5.06 11.31
CA LEU A 103 -11.39 -3.85 10.70
C LEU A 103 -9.94 -3.60 11.13
N ALA A 104 -9.63 -3.80 12.40
CA ALA A 104 -8.27 -3.68 12.93
C ALA A 104 -7.35 -4.79 12.39
N ALA A 105 -7.79 -6.06 12.40
CA ALA A 105 -6.98 -7.19 11.97
C ALA A 105 -6.65 -7.13 10.47
N LEU A 106 -7.64 -6.85 9.62
CA LEU A 106 -7.42 -6.73 8.18
C LEU A 106 -6.66 -5.44 7.83
N GLY A 107 -6.90 -4.33 8.56
CA GLY A 107 -6.10 -3.12 8.44
C GLY A 107 -4.63 -3.35 8.82
N PHE A 108 -4.36 -4.07 9.91
CA PHE A 108 -3.02 -4.50 10.29
C PHE A 108 -2.36 -5.34 9.19
N LEU A 109 -3.08 -6.32 8.66
CA LEU A 109 -2.57 -7.18 7.57
C LEU A 109 -2.23 -6.38 6.32
N GLY A 110 -3.08 -5.43 5.92
CA GLY A 110 -2.79 -4.50 4.82
C GLY A 110 -1.54 -3.66 5.08
N ALA A 111 -1.36 -3.17 6.31
CA ALA A 111 -0.19 -2.39 6.71
C ALA A 111 1.10 -3.22 6.72
N VAL A 112 1.05 -4.52 7.02
CA VAL A 112 2.20 -5.44 6.83
C VAL A 112 2.67 -5.43 5.38
N GLY A 113 1.74 -5.52 4.42
CA GLY A 113 2.05 -5.39 3.00
C GLY A 113 2.69 -4.03 2.67
N THR A 114 2.15 -2.94 3.21
CA THR A 114 2.70 -1.60 3.03
C THR A 114 4.15 -1.49 3.49
N VAL A 115 4.49 -2.00 4.67
CA VAL A 115 5.87 -1.98 5.19
C VAL A 115 6.81 -2.72 4.24
N ALA A 116 6.45 -3.93 3.81
CA ALA A 116 7.25 -4.71 2.88
C ALA A 116 7.46 -3.99 1.53
N TYR A 117 6.41 -3.38 0.98
CA TYR A 117 6.48 -2.59 -0.24
C TYR A 117 7.41 -1.39 -0.09
N ASN A 118 7.23 -0.58 0.97
CA ASN A 118 7.96 0.67 1.18
C ASN A 118 9.46 0.44 1.40
N VAL A 119 9.85 -0.71 1.94
CA VAL A 119 11.26 -1.10 2.09
C VAL A 119 11.85 -1.60 0.76
N ALA A 120 11.08 -2.38 -0.01
CA ALA A 120 11.59 -3.01 -1.23
C ALA A 120 11.65 -2.04 -2.43
N ALA A 121 10.72 -1.08 -2.53
CA ALA A 121 10.61 -0.19 -3.68
C ALA A 121 11.87 0.67 -3.94
N PRO A 122 12.44 1.39 -2.95
CA PRO A 122 13.68 2.14 -3.15
C PRO A 122 14.88 1.24 -3.51
N ALA A 123 14.93 0.02 -2.95
CA ALA A 123 16.00 -0.93 -3.20
C ALA A 123 15.98 -1.55 -4.62
N LEU A 124 14.83 -1.47 -5.32
CA LEU A 124 14.68 -1.93 -6.70
C LEU A 124 15.16 -0.87 -7.71
N VAL A 125 15.10 0.42 -7.38
CA VAL A 125 15.44 1.52 -8.30
C VAL A 125 16.83 1.40 -8.92
N PRO A 126 17.93 1.13 -8.16
CA PRO A 126 19.27 1.04 -8.74
C PRO A 126 19.46 -0.10 -9.75
N ARG A 127 18.54 -1.07 -9.78
CA ARG A 127 18.54 -2.18 -10.75
C ARG A 127 17.84 -1.84 -12.07
N LEU A 128 17.00 -0.79 -12.07
CA LEU A 128 16.19 -0.39 -13.21
C LEU A 128 16.69 0.88 -13.90
N VAL A 129 17.56 1.64 -13.21
CA VAL A 129 18.00 2.97 -13.65
C VAL A 129 19.52 3.08 -13.49
N ALA A 130 20.18 3.62 -14.52
CA ALA A 130 21.62 3.91 -14.44
C ALA A 130 21.94 4.94 -13.34
N PRO A 131 23.18 4.95 -12.77
CA PRO A 131 23.56 5.84 -11.68
C PRO A 131 23.24 7.32 -11.90
N ALA A 132 23.43 7.82 -13.11
CA ALA A 132 23.11 9.22 -13.49
C ALA A 132 21.61 9.55 -13.42
N GLY A 133 20.72 8.55 -13.44
CA GLY A 133 19.27 8.72 -13.40
C GLY A 133 18.66 8.53 -12.00
N LEU A 134 19.42 8.06 -11.00
CA LEU A 134 18.89 7.69 -9.68
C LEU A 134 18.21 8.86 -8.95
N ALA A 135 18.79 10.05 -8.99
CA ALA A 135 18.17 11.24 -8.37
C ALA A 135 16.81 11.58 -9.00
N SER A 136 16.70 11.46 -10.32
CA SER A 136 15.43 11.68 -11.02
C SER A 136 14.41 10.59 -10.69
N ALA A 137 14.83 9.34 -10.64
CA ALA A 137 13.97 8.22 -10.30
C ALA A 137 13.40 8.34 -8.87
N ASN A 138 14.26 8.60 -7.89
CA ASN A 138 13.83 8.80 -6.49
C ASN A 138 12.88 9.99 -6.36
N ARG A 139 13.12 11.09 -7.09
CA ARG A 139 12.21 12.23 -7.13
C ARG A 139 10.82 11.84 -7.64
N TRP A 140 10.72 10.97 -8.67
CA TRP A 140 9.44 10.51 -9.17
C TRP A 140 8.70 9.63 -8.16
N LEU A 141 9.40 8.73 -7.46
CA LEU A 141 8.78 7.91 -6.41
C LEU A 141 8.31 8.78 -5.24
N GLU A 142 9.10 9.78 -4.84
CA GLU A 142 8.73 10.69 -3.76
C GLU A 142 7.56 11.60 -4.16
N LEU A 143 7.52 12.07 -5.41
CA LEU A 143 6.39 12.84 -5.92
C LEU A 143 5.10 12.00 -5.92
N ALA A 144 5.17 10.74 -6.34
CA ALA A 144 4.03 9.83 -6.29
C ALA A 144 3.53 9.64 -4.86
N ARG A 145 4.46 9.43 -3.90
CA ARG A 145 4.14 9.30 -2.48
C ARG A 145 3.50 10.58 -1.92
N SER A 146 4.10 11.73 -2.16
CA SER A 146 3.60 13.04 -1.68
C SER A 146 2.23 13.36 -2.26
N THR A 147 2.00 13.04 -3.55
CA THR A 147 0.69 13.23 -4.21
C THR A 147 -0.37 12.34 -3.57
N ALA A 148 -0.05 11.06 -3.33
CA ALA A 148 -0.97 10.13 -2.67
C ALA A 148 -1.26 10.54 -1.22
N PHE A 149 -0.25 11.02 -0.49
CA PHE A 149 -0.39 11.50 0.89
C PHE A 149 -1.31 12.72 0.97
N SER A 150 -1.22 13.63 0.00
CA SER A 150 -2.02 14.86 -0.03
C SER A 150 -3.43 14.63 -0.56
N ALA A 151 -3.59 13.86 -1.65
CA ALA A 151 -4.86 13.69 -2.34
C ALA A 151 -5.62 12.39 -1.94
N GLY A 152 -4.90 11.35 -1.50
CA GLY A 152 -5.49 10.07 -1.15
C GLY A 152 -6.54 10.13 -0.04
N PRO A 153 -6.24 10.77 1.11
CA PRO A 153 -7.23 10.92 2.19
C PRO A 153 -8.47 11.70 1.75
N ALA A 154 -8.27 12.78 0.98
CA ALA A 154 -9.38 13.57 0.45
C ALA A 154 -10.25 12.76 -0.52
N ALA A 155 -9.63 12.01 -1.43
CA ALA A 155 -10.34 11.11 -2.35
C ALA A 155 -11.07 9.99 -1.62
N GLY A 156 -10.42 9.35 -0.64
CA GLY A 156 -11.03 8.31 0.20
C GLY A 156 -12.22 8.83 1.01
N GLY A 157 -12.04 9.97 1.67
CA GLY A 157 -13.11 10.62 2.43
C GLY A 157 -14.29 11.05 1.57
N ALA A 158 -14.03 11.64 0.39
CA ALA A 158 -15.06 12.05 -0.56
C ALA A 158 -15.87 10.83 -1.07
N LEU A 159 -15.19 9.74 -1.41
CA LEU A 159 -15.86 8.50 -1.84
C LEU A 159 -16.76 7.94 -0.75
N VAL A 160 -16.28 7.88 0.49
CA VAL A 160 -17.10 7.44 1.63
C VAL A 160 -18.30 8.36 1.82
N GLY A 161 -18.12 9.67 1.74
CA GLY A 161 -19.19 10.66 1.93
C GLY A 161 -20.25 10.65 0.84
N TRP A 162 -19.86 10.41 -0.43
CA TRP A 162 -20.81 10.47 -1.57
C TRP A 162 -21.42 9.12 -1.93
N MET A 163 -20.65 8.04 -1.83
CA MET A 163 -21.02 6.72 -2.32
C MET A 163 -21.05 5.64 -1.22
N GLY A 164 -20.76 6.03 0.01
CA GLY A 164 -20.74 5.14 1.17
C GLY A 164 -19.40 4.41 1.37
N ALA A 165 -19.29 3.78 2.53
CA ALA A 165 -18.07 3.13 3.02
C ALA A 165 -17.40 2.13 2.05
N PRO A 166 -18.13 1.27 1.30
CA PRO A 166 -17.50 0.30 0.41
C PRO A 166 -16.71 0.94 -0.74
N SER A 167 -17.11 2.12 -1.22
CA SER A 167 -16.54 2.72 -2.45
C SER A 167 -15.05 3.01 -2.35
N ALA A 168 -14.59 3.53 -1.23
CA ALA A 168 -13.16 3.78 -1.00
C ALA A 168 -12.35 2.48 -0.98
N TYR A 169 -12.87 1.42 -0.36
CA TYR A 169 -12.20 0.12 -0.35
C TYR A 169 -12.22 -0.58 -1.71
N VAL A 170 -13.29 -0.41 -2.51
CA VAL A 170 -13.33 -0.90 -3.90
C VAL A 170 -12.23 -0.26 -4.73
N LEU A 171 -12.12 1.07 -4.71
CA LEU A 171 -11.09 1.77 -5.47
C LEU A 171 -9.69 1.44 -4.95
N ALA A 172 -9.49 1.37 -3.63
CA ALA A 172 -8.22 0.95 -3.03
C ALA A 172 -7.83 -0.47 -3.48
N THR A 173 -8.78 -1.40 -3.53
CA THR A 173 -8.55 -2.77 -4.02
C THR A 173 -8.12 -2.78 -5.49
N VAL A 174 -8.83 -2.04 -6.35
CA VAL A 174 -8.50 -1.93 -7.78
C VAL A 174 -7.09 -1.36 -7.97
N LEU A 175 -6.74 -0.33 -7.22
CA LEU A 175 -5.40 0.28 -7.27
C LEU A 175 -4.30 -0.68 -6.79
N SER A 176 -4.55 -1.45 -5.73
CA SER A 176 -3.61 -2.45 -5.22
C SER A 176 -3.42 -3.60 -6.23
N LEU A 177 -4.49 -4.10 -6.84
CA LEU A 177 -4.41 -5.11 -7.91
C LEU A 177 -3.67 -4.58 -9.13
N LEU A 178 -3.93 -3.33 -9.54
CA LEU A 178 -3.20 -2.66 -10.62
C LEU A 178 -1.71 -2.56 -10.29
N ALA A 179 -1.37 -2.18 -9.07
CA ALA A 179 0.03 -2.13 -8.61
C ALA A 179 0.70 -3.50 -8.71
N ALA A 180 0.03 -4.57 -8.25
CA ALA A 180 0.54 -5.94 -8.34
C ALA A 180 0.74 -6.39 -9.80
N LEU A 181 -0.19 -6.09 -10.69
CA LEU A 181 -0.09 -6.41 -12.12
C LEU A 181 1.07 -5.68 -12.79
N LEU A 182 1.26 -4.40 -12.49
CA LEU A 182 2.39 -3.61 -13.02
C LEU A 182 3.73 -4.17 -12.54
N LEU A 183 3.83 -4.61 -11.29
CA LEU A 183 5.02 -5.26 -10.73
C LEU A 183 5.27 -6.63 -11.38
N ALA A 184 4.23 -7.41 -11.60
CA ALA A 184 4.34 -8.69 -12.28
C ALA A 184 4.91 -8.59 -13.71
N GLY A 185 4.73 -7.43 -14.36
CA GLY A 185 5.30 -7.12 -15.68
C GLY A 185 6.75 -6.59 -15.66
N LEU A 186 7.40 -6.47 -14.48
CA LEU A 186 8.81 -6.07 -14.38
C LEU A 186 9.74 -7.25 -14.68
N PRO A 187 10.99 -6.99 -15.14
CA PRO A 187 12.01 -8.00 -15.23
C PRO A 187 12.24 -8.72 -13.90
N HIS A 188 12.61 -10.00 -13.96
CA HIS A 188 12.97 -10.74 -12.76
C HIS A 188 14.26 -10.15 -12.18
N ASP A 189 14.25 -9.87 -10.90
CA ASP A 189 15.42 -9.52 -10.14
C ASP A 189 15.91 -10.72 -9.32
N THR A 190 17.21 -10.89 -9.25
CA THR A 190 17.82 -11.89 -8.38
C THR A 190 17.97 -11.34 -6.96
N PRO A 191 17.88 -12.18 -5.91
CA PRO A 191 18.27 -11.78 -4.56
C PRO A 191 19.67 -11.15 -4.56
N GLY A 192 19.92 -10.18 -3.67
CA GLY A 192 21.27 -9.67 -3.48
C GLY A 192 22.20 -10.77 -2.99
N PRO A 193 23.55 -10.65 -3.19
CA PRO A 193 24.48 -11.53 -2.50
C PRO A 193 24.22 -11.45 -0.99
N ALA A 194 24.19 -12.63 -0.35
CA ALA A 194 24.07 -12.68 1.10
C ALA A 194 25.27 -11.92 1.73
N PRO A 195 25.04 -11.13 2.78
CA PRO A 195 26.12 -10.45 3.50
C PRO A 195 27.11 -11.42 4.10
#